data_2ceff78281843502b7fc8f0f16d075ca
#
_entry.id   2ceff78281843502b7fc8f0f16d075ca
#
_cell.length_a   1.000
_cell.length_b   1.000
_cell.length_c   1.000
_cell.angle_alpha   90.00
_cell.angle_beta   90.00
_cell.angle_gamma   90.00
#
_symmetry.space_group_name_H-M   'P 1'
#
loop_
_entity.id
_entity.type
_entity.pdbx_description
1 polymer ?
#
loop_
_entity_poly.entity_id
_entity_poly.type
_entity_poly.pdbx_seq_one_letter_code
_entity_poly.pdbx_strand_id
1 'polypeptide(L)'
;MPALVRHRLIGLTGTNGAGKGETAAFLVRNGYEYHSLSDVIRDALAEEGVEASRNNLIRKGNELRREGGPDVLARRTMARVRGRAVIDSIRNPSEIAYLRTQEGFFLLALDGPPPVRFERAAKRGRDESAGDLAAFVRKEAEENGADPGAQQIGRCMALADATVINDGTLDDLYRKLEALL
;
A
#
# COMPACT_ATOMS: atom_id res chain seq x y z
N MET A 1 18.69 -20.77 5.43
CA MET A 1 17.82 -19.97 4.56
C MET A 1 16.83 -19.26 5.45
N PRO A 2 16.73 -17.94 5.44
CA PRO A 2 15.77 -17.24 6.27
C PRO A 2 14.34 -17.59 5.87
N ALA A 3 13.43 -17.55 6.85
CA ALA A 3 12.01 -17.91 6.75
C ALA A 3 11.19 -17.06 5.73
N LEU A 4 11.79 -16.04 5.14
CA LEU A 4 11.27 -15.15 4.09
C LEU A 4 10.78 -15.84 2.81
N VAL A 5 10.84 -17.18 2.74
CA VAL A 5 10.56 -17.94 1.52
C VAL A 5 9.13 -18.48 1.45
N ARG A 6 8.29 -18.23 2.46
CA ARG A 6 6.95 -18.87 2.53
C ARG A 6 5.94 -18.30 1.55
N HIS A 7 6.04 -17.01 1.22
CA HIS A 7 5.03 -16.34 0.40
C HIS A 7 5.59 -15.92 -0.95
N ARG A 8 4.89 -16.28 -2.01
CA ARG A 8 5.25 -15.84 -3.38
C ARG A 8 4.89 -14.37 -3.59
N LEU A 9 3.76 -13.94 -3.07
CA LEU A 9 3.24 -12.59 -3.21
C LEU A 9 2.98 -12.00 -1.83
N ILE A 10 3.54 -10.83 -1.54
CA ILE A 10 3.30 -10.10 -0.30
C ILE A 10 2.61 -8.78 -0.66
N GLY A 11 1.34 -8.68 -0.29
CA GLY A 11 0.58 -7.44 -0.41
C GLY A 11 0.86 -6.50 0.76
N LEU A 12 1.00 -5.21 0.49
CA LEU A 12 1.16 -4.17 1.52
C LEU A 12 -0.06 -3.26 1.54
N THR A 13 -0.63 -3.11 2.73
CA THR A 13 -1.64 -2.11 3.05
C THR A 13 -1.28 -1.40 4.36
N GLY A 14 -2.00 -0.36 4.72
CA GLY A 14 -1.78 0.33 5.98
C GLY A 14 -1.73 1.85 5.84
N THR A 15 -1.64 2.49 6.99
CA THR A 15 -1.75 3.94 7.15
C THR A 15 -0.59 4.71 6.52
N ASN A 16 -0.80 5.99 6.25
CA ASN A 16 0.25 6.86 5.74
C ASN A 16 1.36 7.05 6.79
N GLY A 17 2.63 7.02 6.35
CA GLY A 17 3.77 7.12 7.27
C GLY A 17 4.10 5.85 8.06
N ALA A 18 3.38 4.73 7.87
CA ALA A 18 3.57 3.49 8.61
C ALA A 18 4.84 2.69 8.25
N GLY A 19 5.52 3.03 7.14
CA GLY A 19 6.76 2.34 6.76
C GLY A 19 6.61 1.31 5.63
N LYS A 20 5.52 1.37 4.84
CA LYS A 20 5.32 0.47 3.68
C LYS A 20 6.49 0.53 2.69
N GLY A 21 7.02 1.72 2.41
CA GLY A 21 8.16 1.88 1.51
C GLY A 21 9.43 1.19 2.02
N GLU A 22 9.73 1.29 3.32
CA GLU A 22 10.86 0.60 3.93
C GLU A 22 10.66 -0.92 3.93
N THR A 23 9.44 -1.38 4.20
CA THR A 23 9.07 -2.79 4.09
C THR A 23 9.24 -3.31 2.67
N ALA A 24 8.77 -2.56 1.67
CA ALA A 24 8.97 -2.92 0.27
C ALA A 24 10.46 -2.99 -0.10
N ALA A 25 11.27 -2.00 0.31
CA ALA A 25 12.71 -2.00 0.09
C ALA A 25 13.41 -3.19 0.76
N PHE A 26 12.99 -3.56 1.96
CA PHE A 26 13.47 -4.76 2.65
C PHE A 26 13.17 -6.03 1.84
N LEU A 27 11.95 -6.18 1.34
CA LEU A 27 11.55 -7.33 0.51
C LEU A 27 12.31 -7.39 -0.81
N VAL A 28 12.51 -6.25 -1.47
CA VAL A 28 13.32 -6.18 -2.72
C VAL A 28 14.75 -6.65 -2.48
N ARG A 29 15.40 -6.23 -1.37
CA ARG A 29 16.73 -6.73 -1.00
C ARG A 29 16.75 -8.25 -0.74
N ASN A 30 15.58 -8.83 -0.44
CA ASN A 30 15.40 -10.27 -0.25
C ASN A 30 14.83 -10.99 -1.49
N GLY A 31 14.97 -10.40 -2.68
CA GLY A 31 14.71 -11.03 -3.96
C GLY A 31 13.27 -10.97 -4.45
N TYR A 32 12.45 -10.03 -3.95
CA TYR A 32 11.12 -9.76 -4.49
C TYR A 32 11.16 -8.68 -5.57
N GLU A 33 10.36 -8.83 -6.62
CA GLU A 33 10.03 -7.75 -7.55
C GLU A 33 9.15 -6.72 -6.82
N TYR A 34 9.31 -5.42 -7.13
CA TYR A 34 8.42 -4.38 -6.63
C TYR A 34 7.38 -4.01 -7.67
N HIS A 35 6.12 -4.05 -7.28
CA HIS A 35 4.99 -3.55 -8.06
C HIS A 35 4.07 -2.73 -7.18
N SER A 36 3.53 -1.64 -7.71
CA SER A 36 2.56 -0.80 -7.01
C SER A 36 1.28 -0.66 -7.82
N LEU A 37 0.13 -0.81 -7.16
CA LEU A 37 -1.16 -0.56 -7.80
C LEU A 37 -1.27 0.90 -8.29
N SER A 38 -0.59 1.83 -7.63
CA SER A 38 -0.56 3.23 -8.07
C SER A 38 0.24 3.46 -9.34
N ASP A 39 1.11 2.56 -9.76
CA ASP A 39 1.83 2.71 -11.03
C ASP A 39 0.88 2.55 -12.21
N VAL A 40 -0.13 1.69 -12.11
CA VAL A 40 -1.21 1.60 -13.12
C VAL A 40 -1.95 2.93 -13.28
N ILE A 41 -2.14 3.65 -12.18
CA ILE A 41 -2.80 4.96 -12.19
C ILE A 41 -1.88 6.01 -12.79
N ARG A 42 -0.58 5.99 -12.44
CA ARG A 42 0.42 6.92 -12.98
C ARG A 42 0.59 6.75 -14.48
N ASP A 43 0.62 5.52 -14.97
CA ASP A 43 0.71 5.22 -16.39
C ASP A 43 -0.49 5.81 -17.15
N ALA A 44 -1.72 5.60 -16.63
CA ALA A 44 -2.92 6.15 -17.23
C ALA A 44 -2.93 7.69 -17.23
N LEU A 45 -2.45 8.34 -16.16
CA LEU A 45 -2.30 9.80 -16.12
C LEU A 45 -1.25 10.30 -17.10
N ALA A 46 -0.13 9.58 -17.24
CA ALA A 46 0.93 9.92 -18.19
C ALA A 46 0.45 9.83 -19.65
N GLU A 47 -0.34 8.81 -19.98
CA GLU A 47 -0.98 8.66 -21.29
C GLU A 47 -1.93 9.84 -21.61
N GLU A 48 -2.57 10.42 -20.59
CA GLU A 48 -3.43 11.60 -20.71
C GLU A 48 -2.67 12.93 -20.66
N GLY A 49 -1.37 12.92 -20.39
CA GLY A 49 -0.55 14.13 -20.20
C GLY A 49 -0.89 14.89 -18.91
N VAL A 50 -1.44 14.21 -17.90
CA VAL A 50 -1.86 14.78 -16.62
C VAL A 50 -0.83 14.49 -15.55
N GLU A 51 -0.50 15.51 -14.74
CA GLU A 51 0.41 15.37 -13.60
C GLU A 51 -0.11 14.37 -12.57
N ALA A 52 0.79 13.54 -12.03
CA ALA A 52 0.49 12.56 -10.99
C ALA A 52 0.44 13.18 -9.57
N SER A 53 -0.28 14.30 -9.42
CA SER A 53 -0.58 14.86 -8.11
C SER A 53 -1.47 13.92 -7.28
N ARG A 54 -1.46 14.08 -5.95
CA ARG A 54 -2.30 13.24 -5.07
C ARG A 54 -3.78 13.24 -5.48
N ASN A 55 -4.33 14.41 -5.76
CA ASN A 55 -5.73 14.55 -6.17
C ASN A 55 -6.02 13.85 -7.49
N ASN A 56 -5.12 13.98 -8.47
CA ASN A 56 -5.25 13.30 -9.76
C ASN A 56 -5.13 11.78 -9.62
N LEU A 57 -4.23 11.28 -8.76
CA LEU A 57 -4.10 9.85 -8.46
C LEU A 57 -5.39 9.28 -7.84
N ILE A 58 -5.99 9.99 -6.88
CA ILE A 58 -7.25 9.56 -6.25
C ILE A 58 -8.37 9.55 -7.28
N ARG A 59 -8.55 10.66 -8.02
CA ARG A 59 -9.59 10.80 -9.05
C ARG A 59 -9.47 9.70 -10.11
N LYS A 60 -8.28 9.53 -10.68
CA LYS A 60 -8.03 8.56 -11.76
C LYS A 60 -8.15 7.12 -11.26
N GLY A 61 -7.70 6.82 -10.05
CA GLY A 61 -7.88 5.51 -9.44
C GLY A 61 -9.35 5.14 -9.27
N ASN A 62 -10.18 6.09 -8.81
CA ASN A 62 -11.62 5.88 -8.69
C ASN A 62 -12.30 5.72 -10.06
N GLU A 63 -11.88 6.49 -11.07
CA GLU A 63 -12.35 6.37 -12.46
C GLU A 63 -12.05 4.97 -13.01
N LEU A 64 -10.79 4.52 -12.93
CA LEU A 64 -10.40 3.20 -13.41
C LEU A 64 -11.17 2.07 -12.73
N ARG A 65 -11.46 2.18 -11.42
CA ARG A 65 -12.28 1.18 -10.71
C ARG A 65 -13.73 1.19 -11.14
N ARG A 66 -14.30 2.37 -11.45
CA ARG A 66 -15.68 2.46 -11.97
C ARG A 66 -15.82 1.84 -13.36
N GLU A 67 -14.83 2.05 -14.22
CA GLU A 67 -14.83 1.56 -15.61
C GLU A 67 -14.45 0.07 -15.72
N GLY A 68 -13.41 -0.34 -15.01
CA GLY A 68 -12.82 -1.67 -15.13
C GLY A 68 -13.17 -2.65 -14.01
N GLY A 69 -13.95 -2.21 -13.03
CA GLY A 69 -14.26 -2.97 -11.82
C GLY A 69 -13.32 -2.61 -10.64
N PRO A 70 -13.77 -2.85 -9.40
CA PRO A 70 -13.06 -2.41 -8.20
C PRO A 70 -11.70 -3.08 -7.99
N ASP A 71 -11.43 -4.19 -8.67
CA ASP A 71 -10.17 -4.95 -8.63
C ASP A 71 -9.24 -4.69 -9.83
N VAL A 72 -9.61 -3.77 -10.74
CA VAL A 72 -8.90 -3.55 -12.01
C VAL A 72 -7.40 -3.23 -11.82
N LEU A 73 -7.05 -2.49 -10.77
CA LEU A 73 -5.66 -2.14 -10.50
C LEU A 73 -4.85 -3.37 -10.12
N ALA A 74 -5.40 -4.25 -9.28
CA ALA A 74 -4.75 -5.50 -8.92
C ALA A 74 -4.58 -6.43 -10.14
N ARG A 75 -5.60 -6.58 -10.97
CA ARG A 75 -5.52 -7.37 -12.21
C ARG A 75 -4.45 -6.86 -13.17
N ARG A 76 -4.40 -5.56 -13.42
CA ARG A 76 -3.40 -4.95 -14.30
C ARG A 76 -1.99 -5.05 -13.72
N THR A 77 -1.83 -4.91 -12.40
CA THR A 77 -0.55 -5.09 -11.72
C THR A 77 -0.07 -6.54 -11.83
N MET A 78 -0.95 -7.52 -11.55
CA MET A 78 -0.59 -8.94 -11.63
C MET A 78 -0.17 -9.39 -13.03
N ALA A 79 -0.67 -8.77 -14.08
CA ALA A 79 -0.23 -9.03 -15.45
C ALA A 79 1.26 -8.69 -15.70
N ARG A 80 1.87 -7.87 -14.85
CA ARG A 80 3.28 -7.45 -14.91
C ARG A 80 4.21 -8.33 -14.06
N VAL A 81 3.67 -9.04 -13.07
CA VAL A 81 4.44 -9.89 -12.13
C VAL A 81 4.98 -11.13 -12.85
N ARG A 82 6.27 -11.41 -12.68
CA ARG A 82 6.92 -12.58 -13.27
C ARG A 82 7.36 -13.61 -12.24
N GLY A 83 7.78 -13.18 -11.06
CA GLY A 83 8.32 -14.03 -10.01
C GLY A 83 7.66 -13.83 -8.65
N ARG A 84 8.49 -13.78 -7.62
CA ARG A 84 8.08 -13.38 -6.27
C ARG A 84 7.96 -11.86 -6.23
N ALA A 85 6.86 -11.35 -5.71
CA ALA A 85 6.61 -9.92 -5.76
C ALA A 85 6.04 -9.34 -4.47
N VAL A 86 6.44 -8.12 -4.16
CA VAL A 86 5.73 -7.25 -3.23
C VAL A 86 4.79 -6.35 -4.01
N ILE A 87 3.51 -6.36 -3.61
CA ILE A 87 2.43 -5.58 -4.22
C ILE A 87 2.04 -4.46 -3.25
N ASP A 88 2.46 -3.25 -3.55
CA ASP A 88 2.21 -2.08 -2.70
C ASP A 88 0.95 -1.31 -3.13
N SER A 89 0.52 -0.39 -2.27
CA SER A 89 -0.60 0.52 -2.50
C SER A 89 -1.98 -0.15 -2.61
N ILE A 90 -2.18 -1.27 -1.92
CA ILE A 90 -3.48 -1.93 -1.80
C ILE A 90 -4.37 -1.06 -0.90
N ARG A 91 -5.53 -0.63 -1.43
CA ARG A 91 -6.41 0.34 -0.76
C ARG A 91 -7.91 0.01 -0.85
N ASN A 92 -8.26 -1.11 -1.51
CA ASN A 92 -9.64 -1.53 -1.67
C ASN A 92 -9.79 -3.04 -1.39
N PRO A 93 -10.83 -3.46 -0.64
CA PRO A 93 -11.07 -4.87 -0.33
C PRO A 93 -11.21 -5.78 -1.56
N SER A 94 -11.73 -5.26 -2.67
CA SER A 94 -11.87 -6.04 -3.91
C SER A 94 -10.51 -6.36 -4.55
N GLU A 95 -9.52 -5.48 -4.39
CA GLU A 95 -8.13 -5.75 -4.79
C GLU A 95 -7.57 -6.94 -4.00
N ILE A 96 -7.84 -6.97 -2.69
CA ILE A 96 -7.44 -8.08 -1.80
C ILE A 96 -8.14 -9.38 -2.21
N ALA A 97 -9.45 -9.33 -2.47
CA ALA A 97 -10.21 -10.50 -2.88
C ALA A 97 -9.62 -11.13 -4.16
N TYR A 98 -9.29 -10.30 -5.15
CA TYR A 98 -8.61 -10.79 -6.36
C TYR A 98 -7.21 -11.34 -6.06
N LEU A 99 -6.39 -10.63 -5.28
CA LEU A 99 -5.02 -11.09 -4.96
C LEU A 99 -5.02 -12.40 -4.17
N ARG A 100 -6.04 -12.66 -3.34
CA ARG A 100 -6.21 -13.92 -2.60
C ARG A 100 -6.51 -15.12 -3.52
N THR A 101 -6.89 -14.91 -4.77
CA THR A 101 -7.00 -15.99 -5.76
C THR A 101 -5.63 -16.41 -6.31
N GLN A 102 -4.59 -15.63 -6.05
CA GLN A 102 -3.23 -15.92 -6.49
C GLN A 102 -2.51 -16.82 -5.47
N GLU A 103 -1.85 -17.85 -5.96
CA GLU A 103 -1.12 -18.77 -5.09
C GLU A 103 -0.01 -18.10 -4.30
N GLY A 104 0.06 -18.39 -3.01
CA GLY A 104 1.09 -17.88 -2.12
C GLY A 104 0.96 -16.39 -1.77
N PHE A 105 -0.25 -15.81 -1.86
CA PHE A 105 -0.51 -14.44 -1.44
C PHE A 105 -0.64 -14.32 0.07
N PHE A 106 0.03 -13.31 0.63
CA PHE A 106 -0.01 -12.93 2.04
C PHE A 106 -0.18 -11.41 2.14
N LEU A 107 -1.16 -10.95 2.91
CA LEU A 107 -1.43 -9.53 3.10
C LEU A 107 -0.85 -9.03 4.42
N LEU A 108 0.09 -8.10 4.34
CA LEU A 108 0.72 -7.46 5.47
C LEU A 108 0.19 -6.03 5.64
N ALA A 109 -0.38 -5.72 6.79
CA ALA A 109 -0.71 -4.37 7.19
C ALA A 109 0.43 -3.72 7.98
N LEU A 110 0.73 -2.47 7.66
CA LEU A 110 1.66 -1.61 8.42
C LEU A 110 0.86 -0.51 9.09
N ASP A 111 1.10 -0.32 10.40
CA ASP A 111 0.54 0.79 11.16
C ASP A 111 1.58 1.35 12.13
N GLY A 112 1.24 2.42 12.81
CA GLY A 112 2.07 3.04 13.83
C GLY A 112 1.34 4.18 14.52
N PRO A 113 1.85 4.66 15.66
CA PRO A 113 1.26 5.77 16.37
C PRO A 113 1.14 7.03 15.47
N PRO A 114 -0.01 7.71 15.42
CA PRO A 114 -0.20 8.88 14.54
C PRO A 114 0.89 9.95 14.64
N PRO A 115 1.42 10.31 15.84
CA PRO A 115 2.52 11.28 15.94
C PRO A 115 3.79 10.82 15.20
N VAL A 116 4.16 9.55 15.34
CA VAL A 116 5.35 8.97 14.68
C VAL A 116 5.17 8.96 13.16
N ARG A 117 3.97 8.61 12.70
CA ARG A 117 3.64 8.60 11.27
C ARG A 117 3.62 10.00 10.67
N PHE A 118 3.09 10.97 11.41
CA PHE A 118 3.09 12.38 11.01
C PHE A 118 4.51 12.92 10.84
N GLU A 119 5.40 12.71 11.81
CA GLU A 119 6.80 13.12 11.70
C GLU A 119 7.50 12.51 10.47
N ARG A 120 7.27 11.22 10.21
CA ARG A 120 7.82 10.51 9.04
C ARG A 120 7.28 11.09 7.73
N ALA A 121 5.99 11.40 7.67
CA ALA A 121 5.36 12.02 6.49
C ALA A 121 5.90 13.43 6.25
N ALA A 122 6.05 14.24 7.29
CA ALA A 122 6.63 15.58 7.22
C ALA A 122 8.06 15.58 6.70
N LYS A 123 8.91 14.66 7.18
CA LYS A 123 10.31 14.52 6.74
C LYS A 123 10.44 14.14 5.25
N ARG A 124 9.42 13.48 4.66
CA ARG A 124 9.41 13.13 3.23
C ARG A 124 9.13 14.31 2.31
N GLY A 125 8.65 15.44 2.83
CA GLY A 125 8.42 16.68 2.08
C GLY A 125 7.39 16.55 0.95
N ARG A 126 6.51 15.55 0.98
CA ARG A 126 5.41 15.42 0.04
C ARG A 126 4.22 16.26 0.55
N ASP A 127 3.37 16.76 -0.38
CA ASP A 127 2.10 17.51 -0.10
C ASP A 127 1.13 16.81 0.87
N GLU A 128 1.51 15.64 1.33
CA GLU A 128 0.78 14.82 2.28
C GLU A 128 0.93 15.27 3.73
N SER A 129 1.90 16.11 4.04
CA SER A 129 2.04 16.72 5.37
C SER A 129 0.97 17.78 5.55
N ALA A 130 -0.17 17.37 6.13
CA ALA A 130 -1.08 18.34 6.75
C ALA A 130 -0.27 19.22 7.71
N GLY A 131 -0.61 20.50 7.81
CA GLY A 131 0.16 21.47 8.61
C GLY A 131 0.33 21.11 10.07
N ASP A 132 -0.56 20.25 10.62
CA ASP A 132 -0.47 19.72 11.99
C ASP A 132 -0.98 18.28 12.08
N LEU A 133 -0.73 17.63 13.22
CA LEU A 133 -1.14 16.25 13.49
C LEU A 133 -2.67 16.07 13.39
N ALA A 134 -3.46 17.02 13.85
CA ALA A 134 -4.92 16.91 13.82
C ALA A 134 -5.44 16.95 12.37
N ALA A 135 -4.87 17.80 11.53
CA ALA A 135 -5.18 17.84 10.09
C ALA A 135 -4.74 16.55 9.38
N PHE A 136 -3.59 15.99 9.73
CA PHE A 136 -3.10 14.71 9.22
C PHE A 136 -4.08 13.56 9.51
N VAL A 137 -4.55 13.45 10.76
CA VAL A 137 -5.51 12.41 11.17
C VAL A 137 -6.88 12.62 10.51
N ARG A 138 -7.37 13.87 10.40
CA ARG A 138 -8.64 14.17 9.70
C ARG A 138 -8.57 13.76 8.24
N LYS A 139 -7.49 14.11 7.53
CA LYS A 139 -7.30 13.76 6.12
C LYS A 139 -7.28 12.25 5.90
N GLU A 140 -6.66 11.52 6.81
CA GLU A 140 -6.63 10.06 6.78
C GLU A 140 -8.04 9.45 6.96
N ALA A 141 -8.86 10.04 7.85
CA ALA A 141 -10.26 9.63 8.04
C ALA A 141 -11.13 9.92 6.81
N GLU A 142 -10.92 11.07 6.15
CA GLU A 142 -11.66 11.47 4.92
C GLU A 142 -11.35 10.52 3.74
N GLU A 143 -10.15 9.94 3.67
CA GLU A 143 -9.75 9.00 2.63
C GLU A 143 -10.37 7.61 2.80
N ASN A 144 -10.89 7.28 3.98
CA ASN A 144 -11.61 6.04 4.25
C ASN A 144 -13.09 6.15 3.86
N GLY A 145 -13.36 6.27 2.54
CA GLY A 145 -14.71 6.37 2.01
C GLY A 145 -15.54 5.09 2.18
N ALA A 146 -16.87 5.24 2.21
CA ALA A 146 -17.83 4.14 2.25
C ALA A 146 -18.14 3.55 0.85
N ASP A 147 -17.84 4.30 -0.22
CA ASP A 147 -18.07 3.88 -1.61
C ASP A 147 -17.21 2.65 -1.95
N PRO A 148 -17.78 1.57 -2.50
CA PRO A 148 -17.04 0.38 -2.93
C PRO A 148 -15.89 0.67 -3.92
N GLY A 149 -16.00 1.71 -4.74
CA GLY A 149 -14.96 2.16 -5.67
C GLY A 149 -13.89 3.05 -5.04
N ALA A 150 -14.08 3.53 -3.81
CA ALA A 150 -13.14 4.41 -3.12
C ALA A 150 -12.06 3.65 -2.36
N GLN A 151 -11.12 4.41 -1.79
CA GLN A 151 -10.13 3.86 -0.87
C GLN A 151 -10.80 3.50 0.46
N GLN A 152 -10.49 2.31 0.98
CA GLN A 152 -11.04 1.76 2.22
C GLN A 152 -9.92 1.11 3.05
N ILE A 153 -8.91 1.90 3.41
CA ILE A 153 -7.68 1.41 4.05
C ILE A 153 -7.98 0.67 5.37
N GLY A 154 -8.87 1.20 6.20
CA GLY A 154 -9.25 0.55 7.46
C GLY A 154 -9.84 -0.86 7.26
N ARG A 155 -10.66 -1.05 6.21
CA ARG A 155 -11.19 -2.37 5.85
C ARG A 155 -10.10 -3.28 5.29
N CYS A 156 -9.16 -2.75 4.51
CA CYS A 156 -8.03 -3.51 4.01
C CYS A 156 -7.15 -4.01 5.17
N MET A 157 -6.88 -3.16 6.15
CA MET A 157 -6.11 -3.53 7.34
C MET A 157 -6.81 -4.63 8.16
N ALA A 158 -8.13 -4.55 8.29
CA ALA A 158 -8.91 -5.58 8.99
C ALA A 158 -8.89 -6.95 8.27
N LEU A 159 -8.60 -6.97 6.98
CA LEU A 159 -8.45 -8.19 6.17
C LEU A 159 -7.02 -8.75 6.15
N ALA A 160 -6.05 -8.07 6.77
CA ALA A 160 -4.65 -8.48 6.72
C ALA A 160 -4.42 -9.81 7.45
N ASP A 161 -3.49 -10.62 6.92
CA ASP A 161 -3.07 -11.87 7.54
C ASP A 161 -2.17 -11.61 8.75
N ALA A 162 -1.45 -10.48 8.73
CA ALA A 162 -0.72 -9.97 9.89
C ALA A 162 -0.62 -8.43 9.85
N THR A 163 -0.41 -7.84 11.03
CA THR A 163 -0.16 -6.40 11.18
C THR A 163 1.15 -6.17 11.91
N VAL A 164 2.00 -5.33 11.35
CA VAL A 164 3.22 -4.84 12.00
C VAL A 164 3.02 -3.41 12.47
N ILE A 165 3.15 -3.20 13.77
CA ILE A 165 3.18 -1.86 14.36
C ILE A 165 4.61 -1.34 14.31
N ASN A 166 4.82 -0.31 13.52
CA ASN A 166 6.12 0.35 13.32
C ASN A 166 6.22 1.58 14.21
N ASP A 167 6.55 1.36 15.47
CA ASP A 167 6.64 2.35 16.56
C ASP A 167 8.09 2.64 16.99
N GLY A 168 9.07 1.92 16.44
CA GLY A 168 10.48 1.98 16.80
C GLY A 168 11.40 2.44 15.67
N THR A 169 12.63 1.97 15.73
CA THR A 169 13.68 2.20 14.74
C THR A 169 13.47 1.40 13.46
N LEU A 170 14.28 1.66 12.43
CA LEU A 170 14.30 0.88 11.21
C LEU A 170 14.72 -0.58 11.47
N ASP A 171 15.70 -0.78 12.35
CA ASP A 171 16.16 -2.11 12.73
C ASP A 171 15.08 -2.88 13.49
N ASP A 172 14.26 -2.19 14.30
CA ASP A 172 13.11 -2.81 14.95
C ASP A 172 12.06 -3.29 13.92
N LEU A 173 11.81 -2.47 12.90
CA LEU A 173 10.93 -2.86 11.80
C LEU A 173 11.46 -4.11 11.09
N TYR A 174 12.74 -4.12 10.73
CA TYR A 174 13.35 -5.26 10.02
C TYR A 174 13.31 -6.54 10.85
N ARG A 175 13.62 -6.48 12.16
CA ARG A 175 13.48 -7.64 13.07
C ARG A 175 12.04 -8.17 13.13
N LYS A 176 11.05 -7.28 13.16
CA LYS A 176 9.63 -7.68 13.12
C LYS A 176 9.27 -8.37 11.80
N LEU A 177 9.78 -7.88 10.68
CA LEU A 177 9.56 -8.47 9.36
C LEU A 177 10.24 -9.84 9.23
N GLU A 178 11.49 -9.97 9.67
CA GLU A 178 12.23 -11.24 9.66
C GLU A 178 11.57 -12.33 10.51
N ALA A 179 10.98 -11.95 11.64
CA ALA A 179 10.27 -12.90 12.50
C ALA A 179 8.92 -13.35 11.93
N LEU A 180 8.31 -12.55 11.06
CA LEU A 180 6.98 -12.79 10.52
C LEU A 180 6.99 -13.53 9.19
N LEU A 181 7.92 -13.19 8.31
CA LEU A 181 7.99 -13.62 6.91
C LEU A 181 9.02 -14.73 6.69
#